data_77f82e90f3a7b536f39180aa43dba93e
#
_entry.id   77f82e90f3a7b536f39180aa43dba93e
#
_cell.length_a   1.000
_cell.length_b   1.000
_cell.length_c   1.000
_cell.angle_alpha   90.00
_cell.angle_beta   90.00
_cell.angle_gamma   90.00
#
_symmetry.space_group_name_H-M   'P 1'
#
loop_
_entity.id
_entity.type
_entity.pdbx_description
1 polymer ?
#
loop_
_entity_poly.entity_id
_entity_poly.type
_entity_poly.pdbx_seq_one_letter_code
_entity_poly.pdbx_strand_id
1 'polypeptide(L)'
;MRFRVRRFAHLLERIGLAMAGAACGLFVSAHVGSSINFLTTQGFLLIMMIVGAIGFYLGIDTPPLPFHDEEVVEHKVDTAEFLSAVGTFLATLTAFASVGIIVLRQEPHMAWTILIMLGWTAGVIMQIVAGAIARARE
;
A
#
# COMPACT_ATOMS: atom_id res chain seq x y z
N MET A 1 31.18 -10.42 -5.13
CA MET A 1 30.65 -9.13 -5.56
C MET A 1 29.16 -9.15 -5.87
N ARG A 2 28.64 -10.14 -6.62
CA ARG A 2 27.19 -10.26 -6.97
C ARG A 2 26.23 -10.33 -5.78
N PHE A 3 26.60 -10.95 -4.67
CA PHE A 3 25.76 -11.10 -3.49
C PHE A 3 25.49 -9.77 -2.75
N ARG A 4 26.49 -8.89 -2.68
CA ARG A 4 26.35 -7.56 -2.05
C ARG A 4 25.46 -6.64 -2.89
N VAL A 5 25.62 -6.67 -4.20
CA VAL A 5 24.82 -5.86 -5.13
C VAL A 5 23.33 -6.27 -5.06
N ARG A 6 23.04 -7.57 -4.99
CA ARG A 6 21.67 -8.08 -4.87
C ARG A 6 21.01 -7.67 -3.56
N ARG A 7 21.73 -7.75 -2.42
CA ARG A 7 21.22 -7.28 -1.13
C ARG A 7 20.95 -5.77 -1.13
N PHE A 8 21.83 -5.01 -1.75
CA PHE A 8 21.68 -3.55 -1.86
C PHE A 8 20.49 -3.18 -2.75
N ALA A 9 20.32 -3.85 -3.89
CA ALA A 9 19.17 -3.65 -4.77
C ALA A 9 17.85 -3.95 -4.04
N HIS A 10 17.77 -5.07 -3.30
CA HIS A 10 16.60 -5.44 -2.53
C HIS A 10 16.28 -4.43 -1.41
N LEU A 11 17.31 -3.91 -0.73
CA LEU A 11 17.13 -2.86 0.28
C LEU A 11 16.58 -1.57 -0.34
N LEU A 12 17.11 -1.15 -1.48
CA LEU A 12 16.62 0.03 -2.21
C LEU A 12 15.16 -0.14 -2.64
N GLU A 13 14.82 -1.32 -3.14
CA GLU A 13 13.43 -1.65 -3.52
C GLU A 13 12.48 -1.53 -2.32
N ARG A 14 12.84 -2.10 -1.18
CA ARG A 14 12.04 -2.02 0.05
C ARG A 14 11.89 -0.59 0.58
N ILE A 15 12.95 0.21 0.52
CA ILE A 15 12.89 1.63 0.87
C ILE A 15 11.99 2.38 -0.13
N GLY A 16 12.11 2.10 -1.42
CA GLY A 16 11.26 2.70 -2.44
C GLY A 16 9.78 2.38 -2.23
N LEU A 17 9.45 1.14 -1.91
CA LEU A 17 8.08 0.73 -1.57
C LEU A 17 7.57 1.43 -0.30
N ALA A 18 8.39 1.54 0.75
CA ALA A 18 8.03 2.28 1.95
C ALA A 18 7.76 3.77 1.66
N MET A 19 8.56 4.39 0.80
CA MET A 19 8.33 5.77 0.37
C MET A 19 7.04 5.90 -0.44
N ALA A 20 6.74 4.97 -1.32
CA ALA A 20 5.47 4.94 -2.06
C ALA A 20 4.27 4.81 -1.12
N GLY A 21 4.35 3.93 -0.12
CA GLY A 21 3.33 3.77 0.91
C GLY A 21 3.14 5.02 1.76
N ALA A 22 4.24 5.68 2.13
CA ALA A 22 4.21 6.97 2.84
C ALA A 22 3.50 8.04 1.99
N ALA A 23 3.81 8.14 0.70
CA ALA A 23 3.15 9.06 -0.20
C ALA A 23 1.65 8.77 -0.34
N CYS A 24 1.25 7.50 -0.45
CA CYS A 24 -0.16 7.10 -0.46
C CYS A 24 -0.87 7.55 0.83
N GLY A 25 -0.27 7.34 1.98
CA GLY A 25 -0.81 7.78 3.27
C GLY A 25 -0.97 9.32 3.36
N LEU A 26 0.00 10.07 2.85
CA LEU A 26 -0.07 11.53 2.78
C LEU A 26 -1.21 12.01 1.88
N PHE A 27 -1.39 11.41 0.70
CA PHE A 27 -2.45 11.80 -0.23
C PHE A 27 -3.85 11.54 0.34
N VAL A 28 -4.05 10.37 0.95
CA VAL A 28 -5.32 10.02 1.60
C VAL A 28 -5.58 10.96 2.78
N SER A 29 -4.57 11.20 3.63
CA SER A 29 -4.72 12.09 4.78
C SER A 29 -4.96 13.56 4.40
N ALA A 30 -4.36 14.03 3.30
CA ALA A 30 -4.62 15.37 2.78
C ALA A 30 -6.06 15.50 2.29
N HIS A 31 -6.59 14.49 1.58
CA HIS A 31 -7.98 14.48 1.15
C HIS A 31 -8.95 14.43 2.34
N VAL A 32 -8.73 13.50 3.28
CA VAL A 32 -9.57 13.35 4.46
C VAL A 32 -9.52 14.61 5.34
N GLY A 33 -8.34 15.16 5.56
CA GLY A 33 -8.15 16.39 6.34
C GLY A 33 -8.82 17.61 5.70
N SER A 34 -8.84 17.72 4.37
CA SER A 34 -9.55 18.80 3.68
C SER A 34 -11.08 18.71 3.82
N SER A 35 -11.61 17.51 4.04
CA SER A 35 -13.04 17.24 4.18
C SER A 35 -13.51 17.21 5.63
N ILE A 36 -12.63 16.88 6.58
CA ILE A 36 -12.93 16.70 8.01
C ILE A 36 -11.96 17.57 8.83
N ASN A 37 -12.40 18.74 9.27
CA ASN A 37 -11.56 19.71 9.97
C ASN A 37 -10.84 19.16 11.22
N PHE A 38 -11.43 18.20 11.91
CA PHE A 38 -10.80 17.56 13.08
C PHE A 38 -9.54 16.75 12.71
N LEU A 39 -9.42 16.28 11.47
CA LEU A 39 -8.31 15.47 10.99
C LEU A 39 -7.24 16.28 10.22
N THR A 40 -7.29 17.61 10.26
CA THR A 40 -6.29 18.50 9.65
C THR A 40 -5.00 18.63 10.47
N THR A 41 -4.79 17.83 11.50
CA THR A 41 -3.63 17.92 12.37
C THR A 41 -2.38 17.29 11.72
N GLN A 42 -1.21 17.91 11.95
CA GLN A 42 0.07 17.34 11.49
C GLN A 42 0.31 15.93 12.05
N GLY A 43 -0.17 15.66 13.27
CA GLY A 43 -0.09 14.33 13.87
C GLY A 43 -0.84 13.26 13.06
N PHE A 44 -2.03 13.56 12.58
CA PHE A 44 -2.78 12.66 11.70
C PHE A 44 -2.06 12.39 10.39
N LEU A 45 -1.54 13.43 9.74
CA LEU A 45 -0.73 13.30 8.51
C LEU A 45 0.48 12.37 8.73
N LEU A 46 1.22 12.57 9.84
CA LEU A 46 2.40 11.76 10.16
C LEU A 46 2.02 10.31 10.46
N ILE A 47 0.96 10.06 11.20
CA ILE A 47 0.48 8.70 11.49
C ILE A 47 0.13 7.98 10.18
N MET A 48 -0.64 8.61 9.29
CA MET A 48 -1.04 8.04 8.02
C MET A 48 0.17 7.75 7.12
N MET A 49 1.15 8.65 7.11
CA MET A 49 2.41 8.46 6.39
C MET A 49 3.19 7.24 6.91
N ILE A 50 3.36 7.14 8.24
CA ILE A 50 4.11 6.04 8.88
C ILE A 50 3.39 4.70 8.66
N VAL A 51 2.09 4.65 8.85
CA VAL A 51 1.28 3.43 8.66
C VAL A 51 1.33 2.97 7.21
N GLY A 52 1.25 3.90 6.25
CA GLY A 52 1.43 3.60 4.83
C GLY A 52 2.82 3.04 4.52
N ALA A 53 3.87 3.66 5.06
CA ALA A 53 5.25 3.18 4.90
C ALA A 53 5.43 1.76 5.43
N ILE A 54 4.91 1.47 6.62
CA ILE A 54 4.97 0.14 7.25
C ILE A 54 4.23 -0.89 6.39
N GLY A 55 3.02 -0.58 5.93
CA GLY A 55 2.21 -1.49 5.11
C GLY A 55 2.93 -1.91 3.84
N PHE A 56 3.47 -0.96 3.10
CA PHE A 56 4.19 -1.23 1.86
C PHE A 56 5.57 -1.90 2.09
N TYR A 57 6.25 -1.55 3.18
CA TYR A 57 7.50 -2.23 3.54
C TYR A 57 7.29 -3.70 3.89
N LEU A 58 6.20 -4.03 4.57
CA LEU A 58 5.84 -5.39 4.96
C LEU A 58 5.17 -6.19 3.83
N GLY A 59 4.70 -5.52 2.79
CA GLY A 59 4.05 -6.13 1.64
C GLY A 59 4.92 -7.22 1.00
N ILE A 60 4.27 -8.20 0.39
CA ILE A 60 4.90 -9.35 -0.27
C ILE A 60 4.68 -9.19 -1.78
N ASP A 61 5.76 -9.37 -2.55
CA ASP A 61 5.67 -9.36 -3.99
C ASP A 61 5.09 -10.69 -4.49
N THR A 62 4.09 -10.62 -5.37
CA THR A 62 3.60 -11.80 -6.08
C THR A 62 4.58 -12.17 -7.19
N PRO A 63 4.94 -13.45 -7.37
CA PRO A 63 5.82 -13.85 -8.46
C PRO A 63 5.18 -13.51 -9.82
N PRO A 64 5.96 -13.01 -10.80
CA PRO A 64 5.46 -12.70 -12.13
C PRO A 64 4.97 -13.98 -12.84
N LEU A 65 3.89 -13.84 -13.61
CA LEU A 65 3.41 -14.93 -14.46
C LEU A 65 4.45 -15.26 -15.54
N PRO A 66 4.71 -16.54 -15.83
CA PRO A 66 5.62 -16.92 -16.91
C PRO A 66 5.05 -16.46 -18.27
N PHE A 67 5.85 -15.73 -19.04
CA PHE A 67 5.45 -15.21 -20.37
C PHE A 67 5.62 -16.23 -21.52
N HIS A 68 6.19 -17.40 -21.26
CA HIS A 68 6.38 -18.49 -22.24
C HIS A 68 5.89 -19.80 -21.64
N ASP A 69 5.50 -20.75 -22.52
CA ASP A 69 4.97 -22.09 -22.21
C ASP A 69 5.99 -23.01 -21.49
N GLU A 70 6.61 -22.56 -20.44
CA GLU A 70 7.23 -23.43 -19.45
C GLU A 70 6.09 -23.98 -18.61
N GLU A 71 6.07 -25.33 -18.44
CA GLU A 71 5.06 -26.09 -17.73
C GLU A 71 4.51 -25.30 -16.56
N VAL A 72 3.22 -24.95 -16.62
CA VAL A 72 2.50 -24.28 -15.57
C VAL A 72 2.46 -25.23 -14.39
N VAL A 73 3.49 -25.18 -13.55
CA VAL A 73 3.39 -25.71 -12.21
C VAL A 73 2.30 -24.89 -11.56
N GLU A 74 1.13 -25.50 -11.29
CA GLU A 74 0.04 -24.87 -10.55
C GLU A 74 0.59 -24.36 -9.22
N HIS A 75 1.11 -23.14 -9.22
CA HIS A 75 1.46 -22.44 -7.99
C HIS A 75 0.13 -22.01 -7.36
N LYS A 76 -0.29 -22.78 -6.38
CA LYS A 76 -1.44 -22.44 -5.54
C LYS A 76 -1.12 -21.08 -4.91
N VAL A 77 -1.86 -20.05 -5.31
CA VAL A 77 -1.69 -18.69 -4.76
C VAL A 77 -1.78 -18.76 -3.24
N ASP A 78 -0.73 -18.37 -2.56
CA ASP A 78 -0.72 -18.37 -1.09
C ASP A 78 -1.62 -17.25 -0.56
N THR A 79 -2.31 -17.54 0.53
CA THR A 79 -3.24 -16.57 1.18
C THR A 79 -2.52 -15.26 1.54
N ALA A 80 -1.25 -15.33 1.96
CA ALA A 80 -0.47 -14.13 2.28
C ALA A 80 -0.18 -13.29 1.02
N GLU A 81 0.19 -13.93 -0.10
CA GLU A 81 0.42 -13.25 -1.37
C GLU A 81 -0.86 -12.59 -1.90
N PHE A 82 -1.98 -13.30 -1.85
CA PHE A 82 -3.27 -12.76 -2.27
C PHE A 82 -3.69 -11.56 -1.42
N LEU A 83 -3.55 -11.68 -0.10
CA LEU A 83 -3.89 -10.61 0.84
C LEU A 83 -3.03 -9.37 0.62
N SER A 84 -1.72 -9.57 0.37
CA SER A 84 -0.79 -8.49 0.04
C SER A 84 -1.15 -7.80 -1.28
N ALA A 85 -1.48 -8.57 -2.32
CA ALA A 85 -1.84 -8.02 -3.62
C ALA A 85 -3.13 -7.18 -3.55
N VAL A 86 -4.19 -7.70 -2.91
CA VAL A 86 -5.45 -6.99 -2.72
C VAL A 86 -5.25 -5.76 -1.85
N GLY A 87 -4.48 -5.87 -0.76
CA GLY A 87 -4.16 -4.74 0.11
C GLY A 87 -3.41 -3.63 -0.61
N THR A 88 -2.42 -3.97 -1.41
CA THR A 88 -1.67 -3.02 -2.24
C THR A 88 -2.59 -2.33 -3.25
N PHE A 89 -3.44 -3.10 -3.94
CA PHE A 89 -4.39 -2.55 -4.90
C PHE A 89 -5.36 -1.55 -4.24
N LEU A 90 -5.96 -1.90 -3.10
CA LEU A 90 -6.87 -1.00 -2.38
C LEU A 90 -6.18 0.27 -1.90
N ALA A 91 -4.99 0.15 -1.32
CA ALA A 91 -4.24 1.29 -0.82
C ALA A 91 -3.83 2.25 -1.96
N THR A 92 -3.37 1.72 -3.08
CA THR A 92 -2.99 2.54 -4.24
C THR A 92 -4.21 3.13 -4.95
N LEU A 93 -5.30 2.40 -5.09
CA LEU A 93 -6.54 2.88 -5.70
C LEU A 93 -7.13 4.06 -4.92
N THR A 94 -7.19 3.95 -3.58
CA THR A 94 -7.71 5.02 -2.73
C THR A 94 -6.80 6.25 -2.74
N ALA A 95 -5.48 6.05 -2.77
CA ALA A 95 -4.53 7.14 -2.93
C ALA A 95 -4.67 7.83 -4.30
N PHE A 96 -4.82 7.07 -5.37
CA PHE A 96 -5.05 7.60 -6.72
C PHE A 96 -6.35 8.42 -6.79
N ALA A 97 -7.44 7.90 -6.21
CA ALA A 97 -8.71 8.62 -6.14
C ALA A 97 -8.57 9.93 -5.35
N SER A 98 -7.85 9.91 -4.21
CA SER A 98 -7.57 11.10 -3.40
C SER A 98 -6.81 12.16 -4.17
N VAL A 99 -5.76 11.79 -4.90
CA VAL A 99 -5.00 12.71 -5.75
C VAL A 99 -5.89 13.29 -6.85
N GLY A 100 -6.71 12.46 -7.50
CA GLY A 100 -7.64 12.90 -8.53
C GLY A 100 -8.61 13.96 -8.01
N ILE A 101 -9.19 13.74 -6.84
CA ILE A 101 -10.11 14.68 -6.19
C ILE A 101 -9.40 16.02 -5.90
N ILE A 102 -8.19 15.98 -5.34
CA ILE A 102 -7.41 17.17 -5.00
C ILE A 102 -7.04 17.95 -6.26
N VAL A 103 -6.47 17.27 -7.26
CA VAL A 103 -5.98 17.91 -8.50
C VAL A 103 -7.11 18.47 -9.32
N LEU A 104 -8.23 17.77 -9.44
CA LEU A 104 -9.41 18.22 -10.17
C LEU A 104 -10.29 19.19 -9.36
N ARG A 105 -9.89 19.52 -8.14
CA ARG A 105 -10.62 20.43 -7.23
C ARG A 105 -12.08 20.03 -7.07
N GLN A 106 -12.36 18.73 -6.95
CA GLN A 106 -13.70 18.23 -6.74
C GLN A 106 -14.09 18.35 -5.26
N GLU A 107 -15.36 18.58 -5.00
CA GLU A 107 -15.95 18.55 -3.66
C GLU A 107 -16.86 17.32 -3.54
N PRO A 108 -16.31 16.12 -3.26
CA PRO A 108 -17.11 14.92 -3.20
C PRO A 108 -17.98 14.92 -1.95
N HIS A 109 -19.09 14.17 -2.04
CA HIS A 109 -19.95 13.93 -0.88
C HIS A 109 -19.14 13.22 0.24
N MET A 110 -19.43 13.53 1.51
CA MET A 110 -18.75 12.96 2.69
C MET A 110 -18.63 11.43 2.65
N ALA A 111 -19.62 10.73 2.06
CA ALA A 111 -19.57 9.29 1.91
C ALA A 111 -18.35 8.79 1.11
N TRP A 112 -17.91 9.52 0.08
CA TRP A 112 -16.70 9.19 -0.68
C TRP A 112 -15.43 9.34 0.15
N THR A 113 -15.35 10.38 0.97
CA THR A 113 -14.23 10.58 1.89
C THR A 113 -14.12 9.44 2.90
N ILE A 114 -15.24 9.01 3.48
CA ILE A 114 -15.29 7.86 4.39
C ILE A 114 -14.89 6.58 3.66
N LEU A 115 -15.41 6.35 2.45
CA LEU A 115 -15.09 5.15 1.66
C LEU A 115 -13.60 5.07 1.32
N ILE A 116 -12.99 6.19 0.93
CA ILE A 116 -11.55 6.29 0.64
C ILE A 116 -10.73 5.98 1.90
N MET A 117 -11.09 6.58 3.04
CA MET A 117 -10.39 6.34 4.30
C MET A 117 -10.48 4.87 4.73
N LEU A 118 -11.67 4.28 4.69
CA LEU A 118 -11.88 2.86 5.03
C LEU A 118 -11.15 1.93 4.05
N GLY A 119 -11.20 2.21 2.75
CA GLY A 119 -10.52 1.42 1.73
C GLY A 119 -9.00 1.44 1.91
N TRP A 120 -8.43 2.62 2.16
CA TRP A 120 -7.00 2.75 2.43
C TRP A 120 -6.58 1.99 3.69
N THR A 121 -7.31 2.19 4.79
CA THR A 121 -7.03 1.52 6.07
C THR A 121 -7.12 -0.01 5.94
N ALA A 122 -8.16 -0.51 5.27
CA ALA A 122 -8.30 -1.94 5.00
C ALA A 122 -7.13 -2.46 4.15
N GLY A 123 -6.75 -1.75 3.09
CA GLY A 123 -5.63 -2.12 2.24
C GLY A 123 -4.31 -2.25 3.01
N VAL A 124 -3.99 -1.26 3.84
CA VAL A 124 -2.75 -1.28 4.64
C VAL A 124 -2.78 -2.37 5.71
N ILE A 125 -3.91 -2.58 6.39
CA ILE A 125 -4.07 -3.68 7.37
C ILE A 125 -3.84 -5.04 6.68
N MET A 126 -4.40 -5.25 5.49
CA MET A 126 -4.21 -6.48 4.72
C MET A 126 -2.73 -6.71 4.38
N GLN A 127 -1.99 -5.66 4.00
CA GLN A 127 -0.54 -5.75 3.75
C GLN A 127 0.24 -6.12 5.02
N ILE A 128 -0.06 -5.49 6.15
CA ILE A 128 0.61 -5.75 7.43
C ILE A 128 0.34 -7.20 7.88
N VAL A 129 -0.90 -7.65 7.80
CA VAL A 129 -1.30 -9.03 8.14
C VAL A 129 -0.61 -10.04 7.22
N ALA A 130 -0.57 -9.78 5.92
CA ALA A 130 0.13 -10.62 4.96
C ALA A 130 1.63 -10.76 5.30
N GLY A 131 2.29 -9.63 5.60
CA GLY A 131 3.68 -9.61 6.02
C GLY A 131 3.93 -10.33 7.35
N ALA A 132 3.00 -10.24 8.30
CA ALA A 132 3.07 -10.96 9.57
C ALA A 132 2.92 -12.48 9.37
N ILE A 133 1.96 -12.91 8.55
CA ILE A 133 1.75 -14.34 8.22
C ILE A 133 2.99 -14.92 7.53
N ALA A 134 3.59 -14.21 6.58
CA ALA A 134 4.77 -14.68 5.87
C ALA A 134 5.96 -14.88 6.83
N ARG A 135 6.20 -13.93 7.74
CA ARG A 135 7.29 -14.03 8.72
C ARG A 135 7.05 -15.10 9.81
N ALA A 136 5.80 -15.37 10.15
CA ALA A 136 5.47 -16.40 11.14
C ALA A 136 5.68 -17.84 10.61
N ARG A 137 5.89 -17.99 9.30
CA ARG A 137 6.14 -19.28 8.64
C ARG A 137 7.63 -19.56 8.40
N GLU A 138 8.50 -18.54 8.57
CA GLU A 138 9.96 -18.69 8.53
C GLU A 138 10.50 -19.26 9.84
#